data_f5b94214288bd7f9cd501a9bdc3bfd67
#
_entry.id   f5b94214288bd7f9cd501a9bdc3bfd67
#
_cell.length_a   1.000
_cell.length_b   1.000
_cell.length_c   1.000
_cell.angle_alpha   90.00
_cell.angle_beta   90.00
_cell.angle_gamma   90.00
#
_symmetry.space_group_name_H-M   'P 1'
#
loop_
_entity.id
_entity.type
_entity.pdbx_description
1 polymer ?
#
loop_
_entity_poly.entity_id
_entity_poly.type
_entity_poly.pdbx_seq_one_letter_code
_entity_poly.pdbx_strand_id
1 'polypeptide(L)'
;MRRHRNVKIVATLGPASDDYETIRGLFEAGADVFRLNMSHGGHEEIRARHNIIRDIERDAGRPIAILADLQGPKLRCGTFADDAVEIEEGQKFRFDLDEAPGDATRVQLPHKEIFEALAPGATLLVNDGKLRLKVDRCGPDYADCTVVTGGTISNRKGVNVPDVVLPLAALSDKDRADLEFVCELGVDWLALSFVQRPRDVDEARELARGRAAILSKIEKPAGVDAFDEILAASDGIMVARGDLGVELPVQAVPPIQKRLIRKCRAVAKPVVVAPQVLESMIESPMPTRAEVSDVAQAIYEGSDAVMLSAESAAGQYPLEAVRTMNAVAEEVERDPTYRDIIEASRSAARSTTADGIVAAAREIAETTDIKAICVFSHSGSTAVKVSRERPRVPIIALTPITETARRITLSWGCHCVVTQTVERFKFAVVSAVRAAKADGFVDLSDHVVVTAGVPFNVSGSTNILRVAPCDERLIFGAEAD
;
A
#
# COMPACT_ATOMS: atom_id res chain seq x y z
N MET A 1 16.24 -3.98 -15.06
CA MET A 1 15.00 -3.69 -15.85
C MET A 1 14.42 -2.34 -15.41
N ARG A 2 14.33 -1.37 -16.32
CA ARG A 2 13.79 -0.01 -16.06
C ARG A 2 12.27 0.00 -16.23
N ARG A 3 11.52 0.63 -15.30
CA ARG A 3 10.11 0.98 -15.49
C ARG A 3 10.00 2.34 -16.17
N HIS A 4 9.01 2.50 -17.06
CA HIS A 4 8.76 3.77 -17.75
C HIS A 4 7.74 4.66 -17.02
N ARG A 5 7.10 4.13 -15.99
CA ARG A 5 6.22 4.83 -15.05
C ARG A 5 6.86 5.04 -13.69
N ASN A 6 6.33 5.96 -12.93
CA ASN A 6 6.78 6.27 -11.56
C ASN A 6 5.87 5.68 -10.48
N VAL A 7 4.53 5.72 -10.65
CA VAL A 7 3.59 5.07 -9.72
C VAL A 7 3.87 3.57 -9.67
N LYS A 8 3.75 2.96 -8.49
CA LYS A 8 4.07 1.53 -8.28
C LYS A 8 2.84 0.65 -8.45
N ILE A 9 3.06 -0.61 -8.80
CA ILE A 9 2.02 -1.63 -8.88
C ILE A 9 2.26 -2.67 -7.80
N VAL A 10 1.25 -2.86 -6.96
CA VAL A 10 1.18 -3.95 -5.98
C VAL A 10 0.30 -5.05 -6.57
N ALA A 11 0.85 -6.24 -6.75
CA ALA A 11 0.11 -7.42 -7.22
C ALA A 11 -0.08 -8.41 -6.08
N THR A 12 -1.32 -8.83 -5.83
CA THR A 12 -1.61 -9.85 -4.83
C THR A 12 -1.38 -11.24 -5.43
N LEU A 13 -0.68 -12.08 -4.70
CA LEU A 13 -0.47 -13.49 -5.07
C LEU A 13 -1.55 -14.37 -4.45
N GLY A 14 -1.94 -15.40 -5.19
CA GLY A 14 -2.94 -16.36 -4.80
C GLY A 14 -2.93 -17.59 -5.71
N PRO A 15 -4.01 -18.39 -5.76
CA PRO A 15 -4.05 -19.62 -6.53
C PRO A 15 -3.76 -19.48 -8.03
N ALA A 16 -4.05 -18.31 -8.63
CA ALA A 16 -3.75 -18.05 -10.05
C ALA A 16 -2.32 -17.54 -10.29
N SER A 17 -1.54 -17.36 -9.23
CA SER A 17 -0.18 -16.81 -9.28
C SER A 17 0.67 -17.38 -8.14
N ASP A 18 0.90 -18.70 -8.14
CA ASP A 18 1.63 -19.43 -7.11
C ASP A 18 2.86 -20.16 -7.62
N ASP A 19 3.12 -20.12 -8.92
CA ASP A 19 4.31 -20.72 -9.55
C ASP A 19 5.33 -19.66 -10.00
N TYR A 20 6.58 -20.11 -10.23
CA TYR A 20 7.70 -19.22 -10.60
C TYR A 20 7.45 -18.45 -11.90
N GLU A 21 6.95 -19.10 -12.94
CA GLU A 21 6.78 -18.50 -14.27
C GLU A 21 5.72 -17.41 -14.24
N THR A 22 4.62 -17.65 -13.54
CA THR A 22 3.53 -16.68 -13.38
C THR A 22 3.98 -15.46 -12.55
N ILE A 23 4.64 -15.69 -11.39
CA ILE A 23 5.12 -14.59 -10.54
C ILE A 23 6.19 -13.77 -11.27
N ARG A 24 7.10 -14.42 -12.00
CA ARG A 24 8.07 -13.76 -12.86
C ARG A 24 7.39 -12.96 -13.95
N GLY A 25 6.40 -13.55 -14.62
CA GLY A 25 5.60 -12.86 -15.63
C GLY A 25 4.90 -11.60 -15.09
N LEU A 26 4.33 -11.65 -13.88
CA LEU A 26 3.75 -10.48 -13.20
C LEU A 26 4.81 -9.40 -12.93
N PHE A 27 6.00 -9.79 -12.46
CA PHE A 27 7.12 -8.86 -12.28
C PHE A 27 7.53 -8.22 -13.61
N GLU A 28 7.70 -9.00 -14.66
CA GLU A 28 8.06 -8.51 -16.00
C GLU A 28 6.97 -7.61 -16.60
N ALA A 29 5.69 -7.95 -16.38
CA ALA A 29 4.53 -7.16 -16.80
C ALA A 29 4.43 -5.78 -16.11
N GLY A 30 5.02 -5.65 -14.91
CA GLY A 30 5.02 -4.36 -14.23
C GLY A 30 4.89 -4.38 -12.71
N ALA A 31 4.63 -5.49 -12.06
CA ALA A 31 4.55 -5.53 -10.59
C ALA A 31 5.88 -5.10 -9.95
N ASP A 32 5.81 -4.22 -8.95
CA ASP A 32 6.97 -3.76 -8.18
C ASP A 32 6.97 -4.34 -6.77
N VAL A 33 5.79 -4.63 -6.24
CA VAL A 33 5.54 -5.14 -4.89
C VAL A 33 4.59 -6.32 -4.98
N PHE A 34 4.87 -7.39 -4.26
CA PHE A 34 3.94 -8.52 -4.15
C PHE A 34 3.27 -8.54 -2.78
N ARG A 35 1.93 -8.63 -2.78
CA ARG A 35 1.13 -8.75 -1.57
C ARG A 35 0.83 -10.22 -1.29
N LEU A 36 1.14 -10.66 -0.07
CA LEU A 36 0.79 -11.96 0.51
C LEU A 36 -0.39 -11.75 1.47
N ASN A 37 -1.56 -12.28 1.13
CA ASN A 37 -2.77 -12.12 1.92
C ASN A 37 -2.88 -13.21 2.98
N MET A 38 -2.68 -12.85 4.26
CA MET A 38 -2.71 -13.77 5.39
C MET A 38 -4.12 -14.26 5.76
N SER A 39 -5.17 -13.74 5.10
CA SER A 39 -6.53 -14.24 5.25
C SER A 39 -6.77 -15.57 4.53
N HIS A 40 -5.92 -15.93 3.57
CA HIS A 40 -6.04 -17.10 2.71
C HIS A 40 -4.70 -17.82 2.60
N GLY A 41 -4.76 -19.15 2.57
CA GLY A 41 -3.59 -20.01 2.50
C GLY A 41 -2.93 -20.26 3.87
N GLY A 42 -2.17 -21.34 3.93
CA GLY A 42 -1.37 -21.69 5.11
C GLY A 42 0.04 -21.07 5.07
N HIS A 43 0.75 -21.13 6.18
CA HIS A 43 2.13 -20.62 6.29
C HIS A 43 3.08 -21.22 5.26
N GLU A 44 2.91 -22.51 4.89
CA GLU A 44 3.75 -23.16 3.89
C GLU A 44 3.55 -22.59 2.48
N GLU A 45 2.32 -22.29 2.08
CA GLU A 45 2.03 -21.64 0.79
C GLU A 45 2.61 -20.22 0.75
N ILE A 46 2.49 -19.49 1.83
CA ILE A 46 3.07 -18.14 1.98
C ILE A 46 4.60 -18.21 1.87
N ARG A 47 5.23 -19.19 2.53
CA ARG A 47 6.68 -19.43 2.46
C ARG A 47 7.12 -19.76 1.03
N ALA A 48 6.37 -20.62 0.33
CA ALA A 48 6.69 -21.00 -1.05
C ALA A 48 6.68 -19.78 -1.98
N ARG A 49 5.61 -18.95 -1.94
CA ARG A 49 5.50 -17.71 -2.73
C ARG A 49 6.60 -16.72 -2.36
N HIS A 50 6.88 -16.54 -1.07
CA HIS A 50 7.98 -15.68 -0.61
C HIS A 50 9.32 -16.10 -1.23
N ASN A 51 9.65 -17.39 -1.19
CA ASN A 51 10.91 -17.91 -1.73
C ASN A 51 11.01 -17.68 -3.24
N ILE A 52 9.92 -17.91 -3.98
CA ILE A 52 9.86 -17.62 -5.42
C ILE A 52 10.15 -16.15 -5.70
N ILE A 53 9.54 -15.22 -4.95
CA ILE A 53 9.79 -13.78 -5.13
C ILE A 53 11.27 -13.45 -4.89
N ARG A 54 11.90 -14.05 -3.85
CA ARG A 54 13.32 -13.82 -3.55
C ARG A 54 14.26 -14.43 -4.59
N ASP A 55 13.86 -15.54 -5.22
CA ASP A 55 14.58 -16.10 -6.35
C ASP A 55 14.52 -15.18 -7.58
N ILE A 56 13.33 -14.69 -7.92
CA ILE A 56 13.14 -13.72 -9.01
C ILE A 56 13.91 -12.42 -8.74
N GLU A 57 13.90 -11.90 -7.51
CA GLU A 57 14.68 -10.73 -7.09
C GLU A 57 16.18 -10.93 -7.37
N ARG A 58 16.71 -12.10 -7.00
CA ARG A 58 18.12 -12.45 -7.21
C ARG A 58 18.46 -12.55 -8.70
N ASP A 59 17.60 -13.23 -9.48
CA ASP A 59 17.81 -13.44 -10.92
C ASP A 59 17.68 -12.14 -11.70
N ALA A 60 16.77 -11.24 -11.30
CA ALA A 60 16.57 -9.94 -11.92
C ALA A 60 17.61 -8.88 -11.48
N GLY A 61 18.35 -9.12 -10.38
CA GLY A 61 19.28 -8.17 -9.80
C GLY A 61 18.62 -6.87 -9.34
N ARG A 62 17.30 -6.90 -9.03
CA ARG A 62 16.51 -5.73 -8.67
C ARG A 62 15.68 -5.99 -7.42
N PRO A 63 15.72 -5.11 -6.40
CA PRO A 63 14.92 -5.27 -5.19
C PRO A 63 13.42 -5.36 -5.48
N ILE A 64 12.75 -6.32 -4.86
CA ILE A 64 11.31 -6.56 -4.93
C ILE A 64 10.75 -6.53 -3.51
N ALA A 65 9.80 -5.63 -3.23
CA ALA A 65 9.18 -5.58 -1.92
C ALA A 65 8.10 -6.64 -1.74
N ILE A 66 7.99 -7.17 -0.53
CA ILE A 66 6.93 -8.09 -0.12
C ILE A 66 6.11 -7.42 0.98
N LEU A 67 4.80 -7.34 0.77
CA LEU A 67 3.80 -6.82 1.70
C LEU A 67 2.98 -7.99 2.24
N ALA A 68 3.10 -8.32 3.53
CA ALA A 68 2.20 -9.25 4.19
C ALA A 68 0.99 -8.49 4.75
N ASP A 69 -0.21 -8.88 4.34
CA ASP A 69 -1.46 -8.22 4.72
C ASP A 69 -2.20 -9.08 5.75
N LEU A 70 -2.21 -8.62 7.01
CA LEU A 70 -2.82 -9.30 8.14
C LEU A 70 -4.35 -9.22 8.06
N GLN A 71 -5.02 -10.27 8.51
CA GLN A 71 -6.47 -10.41 8.37
C GLN A 71 -7.24 -9.38 9.20
N GLY A 72 -6.77 -9.09 10.41
CA GLY A 72 -7.49 -8.31 11.39
C GLY A 72 -8.67 -9.05 12.02
N PRO A 73 -9.40 -8.41 12.95
CA PRO A 73 -10.55 -8.98 13.64
C PRO A 73 -11.77 -9.01 12.70
N LYS A 74 -11.85 -10.02 11.83
CA LYS A 74 -12.95 -10.16 10.90
C LYS A 74 -14.20 -10.64 11.63
N LEU A 75 -15.19 -9.76 11.76
CA LEU A 75 -16.47 -10.04 12.40
C LEU A 75 -17.35 -10.80 11.43
N ARG A 76 -17.92 -11.95 11.86
CA ARG A 76 -18.78 -12.80 11.03
C ARG A 76 -19.94 -13.32 11.84
N CYS A 77 -21.13 -13.41 11.21
CA CYS A 77 -22.22 -14.17 11.79
C CYS A 77 -21.94 -15.68 11.79
N GLY A 78 -22.68 -16.43 12.58
CA GLY A 78 -22.64 -17.87 12.65
C GLY A 78 -23.20 -18.56 11.39
N THR A 79 -23.69 -19.78 11.56
CA THR A 79 -24.25 -20.61 10.49
C THR A 79 -25.77 -20.67 10.57
N PHE A 80 -26.41 -20.97 9.47
CA PHE A 80 -27.85 -21.18 9.34
C PHE A 80 -28.15 -22.67 9.16
N ALA A 81 -29.31 -23.10 9.61
CA ALA A 81 -29.77 -24.50 9.47
C ALA A 81 -29.86 -24.93 8.00
N ASP A 82 -30.32 -24.04 7.13
CA ASP A 82 -30.49 -24.24 5.69
C ASP A 82 -29.44 -23.48 4.85
N ASP A 83 -28.23 -23.28 5.40
CA ASP A 83 -27.11 -22.54 4.80
C ASP A 83 -27.37 -21.06 4.54
N ALA A 84 -28.58 -20.67 4.20
CA ALA A 84 -28.98 -19.30 3.93
C ALA A 84 -30.47 -19.09 4.19
N VAL A 85 -30.85 -17.85 4.48
CA VAL A 85 -32.27 -17.45 4.63
C VAL A 85 -32.47 -16.10 3.95
N GLU A 86 -33.72 -15.89 3.46
CA GLU A 86 -34.15 -14.58 3.00
C GLU A 86 -34.74 -13.79 4.17
N ILE A 87 -34.35 -12.54 4.31
CA ILE A 87 -34.92 -11.58 5.25
C ILE A 87 -35.47 -10.38 4.49
N GLU A 88 -36.69 -9.92 4.88
CA GLU A 88 -37.43 -8.90 4.15
C GLU A 88 -37.36 -7.54 4.86
N GLU A 89 -37.50 -6.45 4.13
CA GLU A 89 -37.59 -5.10 4.69
C GLU A 89 -38.72 -4.99 5.72
N GLY A 90 -38.45 -4.37 6.88
CA GLY A 90 -39.36 -4.24 8.00
C GLY A 90 -39.45 -5.47 8.91
N GLN A 91 -38.85 -6.60 8.52
CA GLN A 91 -38.79 -7.80 9.35
C GLN A 91 -37.98 -7.57 10.62
N LYS A 92 -38.35 -8.22 11.74
CA LYS A 92 -37.55 -8.28 12.95
C LYS A 92 -36.57 -9.43 12.83
N PHE A 93 -35.29 -9.13 13.19
CA PHE A 93 -34.22 -10.11 13.14
C PHE A 93 -33.30 -9.91 14.36
N ARG A 94 -32.85 -11.00 14.97
CA ARG A 94 -31.98 -10.97 16.15
C ARG A 94 -30.58 -11.46 15.85
N PHE A 95 -29.60 -10.77 16.35
CA PHE A 95 -28.25 -11.27 16.56
C PHE A 95 -28.04 -11.58 18.03
N ASP A 96 -27.46 -12.72 18.36
CA ASP A 96 -27.17 -13.10 19.75
C ASP A 96 -25.96 -14.03 19.87
N LEU A 97 -25.56 -14.42 21.09
CA LEU A 97 -24.43 -15.31 21.35
C LEU A 97 -24.80 -16.81 21.33
N ASP A 98 -26.07 -17.18 21.16
CA ASP A 98 -26.50 -18.58 21.13
C ASP A 98 -25.90 -19.29 19.90
N GLU A 99 -25.19 -20.40 20.14
CA GLU A 99 -24.50 -21.18 19.12
C GLU A 99 -25.44 -22.02 18.22
N ALA A 100 -26.73 -22.10 18.53
CA ALA A 100 -27.68 -22.79 17.69
C ALA A 100 -27.70 -22.21 16.27
N PRO A 101 -27.79 -23.06 15.23
CA PRO A 101 -27.90 -22.58 13.85
C PRO A 101 -29.02 -21.56 13.73
N GLY A 102 -28.78 -20.51 12.94
CA GLY A 102 -29.77 -19.46 12.68
C GLY A 102 -30.89 -19.90 11.79
N ASP A 103 -31.91 -19.07 11.75
CA ASP A 103 -33.13 -19.22 10.93
C ASP A 103 -33.56 -17.84 10.38
N ALA A 104 -34.79 -17.75 9.86
CA ALA A 104 -35.33 -16.50 9.34
C ALA A 104 -35.52 -15.39 10.42
N THR A 105 -35.37 -15.70 11.69
CA THR A 105 -35.60 -14.75 12.81
C THR A 105 -34.36 -14.36 13.58
N ARG A 106 -33.30 -15.19 13.54
CA ARG A 106 -32.07 -14.97 14.31
C ARG A 106 -30.85 -15.65 13.69
N VAL A 107 -29.69 -15.15 14.07
CA VAL A 107 -28.40 -15.83 13.84
C VAL A 107 -27.41 -15.49 14.97
N GLN A 108 -26.50 -16.44 15.25
CA GLN A 108 -25.38 -16.19 16.14
C GLN A 108 -24.48 -15.06 15.61
N LEU A 109 -24.03 -14.17 16.53
CA LEU A 109 -22.94 -13.25 16.27
C LEU A 109 -21.89 -13.45 17.41
N PRO A 110 -20.86 -14.30 17.21
CA PRO A 110 -19.94 -14.76 18.26
C PRO A 110 -18.90 -13.69 18.65
N HIS A 111 -19.36 -12.45 18.86
CA HIS A 111 -18.53 -11.28 19.14
C HIS A 111 -19.17 -10.44 20.24
N LYS A 112 -18.85 -10.79 21.49
CA LYS A 112 -19.40 -10.12 22.68
C LYS A 112 -19.10 -8.63 22.67
N GLU A 113 -17.94 -8.25 22.17
CA GLU A 113 -17.46 -6.86 22.06
C GLU A 113 -18.36 -5.98 21.20
N ILE A 114 -19.03 -6.56 20.22
CA ILE A 114 -20.03 -5.85 19.41
C ILE A 114 -21.21 -5.45 20.29
N PHE A 115 -21.76 -6.41 21.04
CA PHE A 115 -22.92 -6.15 21.91
C PHE A 115 -22.62 -5.13 23.01
N GLU A 116 -21.41 -5.14 23.56
CA GLU A 116 -20.96 -4.16 24.54
C GLU A 116 -20.86 -2.71 23.98
N ALA A 117 -20.64 -2.60 22.69
CA ALA A 117 -20.47 -1.32 22.00
C ALA A 117 -21.75 -0.82 21.33
N LEU A 118 -22.74 -1.70 21.06
CA LEU A 118 -23.97 -1.34 20.38
C LEU A 118 -24.87 -0.46 21.27
N ALA A 119 -25.60 0.43 20.61
CA ALA A 119 -26.68 1.22 21.18
C ALA A 119 -27.94 1.17 20.27
N PRO A 120 -29.14 1.38 20.81
CA PRO A 120 -30.33 1.56 20.00
C PRO A 120 -30.12 2.65 18.94
N GLY A 121 -30.50 2.35 17.69
CA GLY A 121 -30.28 3.22 16.56
C GLY A 121 -28.99 2.96 15.78
N ALA A 122 -28.05 2.14 16.29
CA ALA A 122 -26.86 1.72 15.54
C ALA A 122 -27.20 0.91 14.29
N THR A 123 -26.34 0.93 13.31
CA THR A 123 -26.47 0.18 12.06
C THR A 123 -25.62 -1.08 12.09
N LEU A 124 -26.20 -2.21 11.69
CA LEU A 124 -25.47 -3.43 11.35
C LEU A 124 -25.53 -3.63 9.84
N LEU A 125 -24.37 -3.79 9.20
CA LEU A 125 -24.22 -4.09 7.79
C LEU A 125 -23.75 -5.54 7.65
N VAL A 126 -24.42 -6.32 6.80
CA VAL A 126 -24.09 -7.73 6.59
C VAL A 126 -23.82 -7.97 5.11
N ASN A 127 -22.95 -8.94 4.82
CA ASN A 127 -22.58 -9.32 3.45
C ASN A 127 -22.08 -8.11 2.63
N ASP A 128 -21.04 -7.46 3.13
CA ASP A 128 -20.39 -6.28 2.53
C ASP A 128 -21.40 -5.12 2.26
N GLY A 129 -22.31 -4.91 3.21
CA GLY A 129 -23.30 -3.82 3.17
C GLY A 129 -24.52 -4.07 2.28
N LYS A 130 -24.63 -5.25 1.65
CA LYS A 130 -25.81 -5.63 0.85
C LYS A 130 -27.09 -5.70 1.69
N LEU A 131 -26.95 -6.09 2.95
CA LEU A 131 -28.03 -6.12 3.93
C LEU A 131 -27.78 -5.05 4.99
N ARG A 132 -28.83 -4.31 5.34
CA ARG A 132 -28.78 -3.27 6.36
C ARG A 132 -29.85 -3.53 7.41
N LEU A 133 -29.41 -3.53 8.67
CA LEU A 133 -30.31 -3.69 9.81
C LEU A 133 -30.09 -2.53 10.79
N LYS A 134 -31.15 -2.09 11.46
CA LYS A 134 -31.09 -1.06 12.50
C LYS A 134 -31.39 -1.67 13.84
N VAL A 135 -30.55 -1.41 14.82
CA VAL A 135 -30.73 -1.89 16.19
C VAL A 135 -31.88 -1.16 16.85
N ASP A 136 -32.91 -1.90 17.28
CA ASP A 136 -34.04 -1.37 18.04
C ASP A 136 -33.75 -1.42 19.54
N ARG A 137 -33.23 -2.58 19.99
CA ARG A 137 -32.84 -2.85 21.39
C ARG A 137 -31.59 -3.72 21.39
N CYS A 138 -30.75 -3.55 22.37
CA CYS A 138 -29.58 -4.39 22.58
C CYS A 138 -29.33 -4.64 24.07
N GLY A 139 -28.66 -5.74 24.37
CA GLY A 139 -28.20 -6.16 25.68
C GLY A 139 -26.77 -6.67 25.59
N PRO A 140 -26.22 -7.25 26.68
CA PRO A 140 -24.84 -7.71 26.71
C PRO A 140 -24.57 -8.93 25.79
N ASP A 141 -25.62 -9.58 25.31
CA ASP A 141 -25.59 -10.85 24.57
C ASP A 141 -26.53 -10.91 23.36
N TYR A 142 -27.25 -9.80 23.06
CA TYR A 142 -28.17 -9.75 21.92
C TYR A 142 -28.34 -8.34 21.33
N ALA A 143 -28.78 -8.30 20.09
CA ALA A 143 -29.33 -7.13 19.41
C ALA A 143 -30.59 -7.50 18.62
N ASP A 144 -31.71 -6.92 19.00
CA ASP A 144 -32.99 -7.00 18.24
C ASP A 144 -32.95 -5.86 17.19
N CYS A 145 -33.12 -6.23 15.95
CA CYS A 145 -32.99 -5.31 14.81
C CYS A 145 -34.24 -5.30 13.95
N THR A 146 -34.43 -4.19 13.23
CA THR A 146 -35.35 -4.10 12.09
C THR A 146 -34.53 -4.11 10.81
N VAL A 147 -34.87 -4.96 9.86
CA VAL A 147 -34.27 -5.01 8.53
C VAL A 147 -34.67 -3.76 7.75
N VAL A 148 -33.68 -2.99 7.32
CA VAL A 148 -33.84 -1.77 6.49
C VAL A 148 -33.67 -2.10 5.01
N THR A 149 -32.74 -2.99 4.68
CA THR A 149 -32.53 -3.52 3.33
C THR A 149 -32.42 -5.02 3.45
N GLY A 150 -33.37 -5.72 2.87
CA GLY A 150 -33.48 -7.19 2.90
C GLY A 150 -32.63 -7.87 1.82
N GLY A 151 -32.70 -9.19 1.80
CA GLY A 151 -32.05 -10.10 0.87
C GLY A 151 -31.55 -11.36 1.54
N THR A 152 -30.70 -12.12 0.85
CA THR A 152 -30.18 -13.40 1.33
C THR A 152 -29.03 -13.18 2.34
N ILE A 153 -29.17 -13.67 3.57
CA ILE A 153 -28.12 -13.82 4.56
C ILE A 153 -27.69 -15.29 4.64
N SER A 154 -26.40 -15.57 4.57
CA SER A 154 -25.87 -16.94 4.56
C SER A 154 -24.76 -17.13 5.57
N ASN A 155 -24.29 -18.39 5.70
CA ASN A 155 -23.25 -18.79 6.64
C ASN A 155 -22.03 -17.88 6.64
N ARG A 156 -21.58 -17.48 7.83
CA ARG A 156 -20.29 -16.80 8.09
C ARG A 156 -20.10 -15.50 7.31
N LYS A 157 -21.17 -14.79 6.97
CA LYS A 157 -21.08 -13.48 6.30
C LYS A 157 -20.48 -12.44 7.23
N GLY A 158 -19.72 -11.53 6.64
CA GLY A 158 -19.12 -10.39 7.33
C GLY A 158 -20.19 -9.49 7.94
N VAL A 159 -19.93 -9.00 9.14
CA VAL A 159 -20.77 -8.02 9.85
C VAL A 159 -19.95 -6.78 10.13
N ASN A 160 -20.45 -5.62 9.73
CA ASN A 160 -19.81 -4.32 9.96
C ASN A 160 -20.71 -3.45 10.86
N VAL A 161 -20.07 -2.64 11.70
CA VAL A 161 -20.74 -1.71 12.62
C VAL A 161 -20.14 -0.33 12.41
N PRO A 162 -20.62 0.47 11.42
CA PRO A 162 -19.99 1.72 11.01
C PRO A 162 -20.09 2.82 12.07
N ASP A 163 -21.17 2.83 12.85
CA ASP A 163 -21.48 3.92 13.78
C ASP A 163 -20.72 3.82 15.12
N VAL A 164 -19.89 2.78 15.29
CA VAL A 164 -19.30 2.45 16.59
C VAL A 164 -17.82 2.13 16.50
N VAL A 165 -17.04 2.73 17.41
CA VAL A 165 -15.65 2.32 17.62
C VAL A 165 -15.64 1.06 18.48
N LEU A 166 -15.30 -0.07 17.87
CA LEU A 166 -15.29 -1.34 18.59
C LEU A 166 -14.12 -1.42 19.59
N PRO A 167 -14.32 -1.97 20.79
CA PRO A 167 -13.28 -2.16 21.78
C PRO A 167 -12.37 -3.38 21.45
N LEU A 168 -12.14 -3.61 20.15
CA LEU A 168 -11.32 -4.69 19.65
C LEU A 168 -9.89 -4.22 19.39
N ALA A 169 -8.92 -5.10 19.62
CA ALA A 169 -7.57 -4.92 19.13
C ALA A 169 -7.54 -5.11 17.60
N ALA A 170 -6.72 -4.34 16.90
CA ALA A 170 -6.54 -4.53 15.45
C ALA A 170 -5.86 -5.87 15.11
N LEU A 171 -5.13 -6.46 16.07
CA LEU A 171 -4.47 -7.75 15.92
C LEU A 171 -5.21 -8.83 16.73
N SER A 172 -5.76 -9.81 16.05
CA SER A 172 -6.24 -11.06 16.65
C SER A 172 -5.05 -11.97 17.07
N ASP A 173 -5.32 -13.04 17.81
CA ASP A 173 -4.29 -14.04 18.16
C ASP A 173 -3.69 -14.68 16.91
N LYS A 174 -4.51 -14.92 15.86
CA LYS A 174 -4.05 -15.36 14.56
C LYS A 174 -3.09 -14.34 13.93
N ASP A 175 -3.45 -13.05 13.94
CA ASP A 175 -2.62 -12.00 13.36
C ASP A 175 -1.28 -11.86 14.07
N ARG A 176 -1.22 -12.07 15.41
CA ARG A 176 0.03 -12.08 16.16
C ARG A 176 0.93 -13.25 15.76
N ALA A 177 0.35 -14.44 15.56
CA ALA A 177 1.08 -15.61 15.06
C ALA A 177 1.56 -15.42 13.61
N ASP A 178 0.70 -14.87 12.76
CA ASP A 178 1.04 -14.56 11.36
C ASP A 178 2.13 -13.47 11.27
N LEU A 179 2.03 -12.42 12.10
CA LEU A 179 3.03 -11.34 12.17
C LEU A 179 4.41 -11.89 12.52
N GLU A 180 4.50 -12.73 13.57
CA GLU A 180 5.80 -13.32 13.95
C GLU A 180 6.35 -14.17 12.81
N PHE A 181 5.53 -15.05 12.21
CA PHE A 181 5.91 -15.89 11.09
C PHE A 181 6.43 -15.09 9.88
N VAL A 182 5.71 -14.05 9.43
CA VAL A 182 6.14 -13.29 8.25
C VAL A 182 7.33 -12.38 8.55
N CYS A 183 7.49 -11.92 9.80
CA CYS A 183 8.69 -11.20 10.22
C CYS A 183 9.94 -12.11 10.24
N GLU A 184 9.80 -13.37 10.67
CA GLU A 184 10.87 -14.37 10.59
C GLU A 184 11.21 -14.72 9.13
N LEU A 185 10.20 -14.74 8.26
CA LEU A 185 10.36 -15.00 6.85
C LEU A 185 11.09 -13.85 6.12
N GLY A 186 11.06 -12.63 6.65
CA GLY A 186 11.74 -11.47 6.11
C GLY A 186 10.93 -10.70 5.08
N VAL A 187 9.65 -10.44 5.36
CA VAL A 187 8.84 -9.51 4.57
C VAL A 187 9.27 -8.06 4.84
N ASP A 188 8.99 -7.18 3.89
CA ASP A 188 9.45 -5.79 3.95
C ASP A 188 8.40 -4.87 4.58
N TRP A 189 7.11 -5.19 4.41
CA TRP A 189 5.96 -4.43 4.88
C TRP A 189 4.94 -5.34 5.55
N LEU A 190 4.31 -4.82 6.61
CA LEU A 190 3.15 -5.39 7.27
C LEU A 190 1.96 -4.45 7.07
N ALA A 191 0.91 -4.88 6.39
CA ALA A 191 -0.34 -4.16 6.31
C ALA A 191 -1.26 -4.59 7.46
N LEU A 192 -1.75 -3.61 8.22
CA LEU A 192 -2.64 -3.80 9.36
C LEU A 192 -4.07 -3.48 8.95
N SER A 193 -4.96 -4.46 9.03
CA SER A 193 -6.39 -4.28 8.80
C SER A 193 -7.08 -3.67 10.02
N PHE A 194 -8.20 -3.00 9.81
CA PHE A 194 -9.08 -2.45 10.84
C PHE A 194 -8.43 -1.47 11.84
N VAL A 195 -7.44 -0.70 11.40
CA VAL A 195 -6.82 0.33 12.23
C VAL A 195 -7.82 1.42 12.56
N GLN A 196 -8.05 1.67 13.85
CA GLN A 196 -8.97 2.67 14.36
C GLN A 196 -8.26 3.80 15.12
N ARG A 197 -7.07 3.57 15.66
CA ARG A 197 -6.33 4.49 16.54
C ARG A 197 -4.82 4.25 16.49
N PRO A 198 -3.99 5.23 16.89
CA PRO A 198 -2.53 5.12 16.84
C PRO A 198 -1.96 3.91 17.58
N ARG A 199 -2.54 3.58 18.74
CA ARG A 199 -2.07 2.45 19.55
C ARG A 199 -2.13 1.10 18.83
N ASP A 200 -3.02 0.94 17.86
CA ASP A 200 -3.11 -0.27 17.05
C ASP A 200 -1.84 -0.44 16.20
N VAL A 201 -1.28 0.68 15.74
CA VAL A 201 -0.02 0.73 14.99
C VAL A 201 1.18 0.51 15.91
N ASP A 202 1.16 1.13 17.10
CA ASP A 202 2.24 1.02 18.08
C ASP A 202 2.40 -0.44 18.54
N GLU A 203 1.29 -1.14 18.80
CA GLU A 203 1.30 -2.56 19.16
C GLU A 203 1.96 -3.42 18.07
N ALA A 204 1.57 -3.23 16.80
CA ALA A 204 2.16 -3.97 15.69
C ALA A 204 3.65 -3.64 15.53
N ARG A 205 4.06 -2.39 15.75
CA ARG A 205 5.45 -1.95 15.71
C ARG A 205 6.29 -2.59 16.80
N GLU A 206 5.77 -2.70 18.01
CA GLU A 206 6.43 -3.39 19.13
C GLU A 206 6.65 -4.87 18.82
N LEU A 207 5.64 -5.55 18.26
CA LEU A 207 5.74 -6.96 17.86
C LEU A 207 6.68 -7.17 16.68
N ALA A 208 6.65 -6.29 15.69
CA ALA A 208 7.52 -6.37 14.52
C ALA A 208 9.00 -6.12 14.85
N ARG A 209 9.32 -5.37 15.94
CA ARG A 209 10.70 -5.08 16.40
C ARG A 209 11.60 -4.52 15.29
N GLY A 210 11.07 -3.71 14.39
CA GLY A 210 11.80 -3.12 13.26
C GLY A 210 12.08 -4.07 12.08
N ARG A 211 11.68 -5.34 12.16
CA ARG A 211 11.88 -6.35 11.09
C ARG A 211 11.12 -5.99 9.80
N ALA A 212 9.96 -5.34 9.91
CA ALA A 212 9.18 -4.86 8.79
C ALA A 212 8.65 -3.44 9.04
N ALA A 213 8.36 -2.70 7.98
CA ALA A 213 7.69 -1.40 8.05
C ALA A 213 6.17 -1.60 8.19
N ILE A 214 5.50 -0.68 8.88
CA ILE A 214 4.06 -0.79 9.17
C ILE A 214 3.26 0.09 8.21
N LEU A 215 2.33 -0.53 7.49
CA LEU A 215 1.39 0.10 6.58
C LEU A 215 -0.02 -0.03 7.13
N SER A 216 -0.62 1.08 7.57
CA SER A 216 -1.96 1.07 8.15
C SER A 216 -3.03 1.16 7.06
N LYS A 217 -4.02 0.26 7.11
CA LYS A 217 -5.16 0.26 6.21
C LYS A 217 -6.28 1.12 6.81
N ILE A 218 -6.69 2.11 6.07
CA ILE A 218 -7.82 2.99 6.46
C ILE A 218 -9.08 2.41 5.84
N GLU A 219 -9.84 1.72 6.68
CA GLU A 219 -11.01 0.91 6.34
C GLU A 219 -12.25 1.36 7.09
N LYS A 220 -12.07 2.13 8.18
CA LYS A 220 -13.13 2.51 9.12
C LYS A 220 -13.25 4.01 9.25
N PRO A 221 -14.48 4.54 9.52
CA PRO A 221 -14.70 5.95 9.83
C PRO A 221 -13.78 6.46 10.95
N ALA A 222 -13.63 5.70 12.04
CA ALA A 222 -12.73 6.04 13.15
C ALA A 222 -11.28 6.22 12.71
N GLY A 223 -10.80 5.41 11.75
CA GLY A 223 -9.46 5.56 11.15
C GLY A 223 -9.32 6.83 10.31
N VAL A 224 -10.41 7.28 9.68
CA VAL A 224 -10.45 8.57 8.95
C VAL A 224 -10.43 9.74 9.92
N ASP A 225 -11.15 9.65 11.04
CA ASP A 225 -11.22 10.70 12.06
C ASP A 225 -9.89 10.86 12.81
N ALA A 226 -9.22 9.76 13.18
CA ALA A 226 -7.91 9.74 13.83
C ALA A 226 -6.73 9.68 12.84
N PHE A 227 -6.94 10.09 11.59
CA PHE A 227 -5.97 9.86 10.52
C PHE A 227 -4.60 10.49 10.76
N ASP A 228 -4.55 11.71 11.29
CA ASP A 228 -3.27 12.42 11.47
C ASP A 228 -2.37 11.71 12.49
N GLU A 229 -2.96 11.20 13.56
CA GLU A 229 -2.25 10.45 14.59
C GLU A 229 -1.84 9.06 14.08
N ILE A 230 -2.73 8.37 13.34
CA ILE A 230 -2.41 7.09 12.70
C ILE A 230 -1.30 7.27 11.67
N LEU A 231 -1.37 8.32 10.85
CA LEU A 231 -0.33 8.64 9.87
C LEU A 231 1.01 8.91 10.55
N ALA A 232 1.01 9.61 11.69
CA ALA A 232 2.24 9.86 12.46
C ALA A 232 2.90 8.55 12.93
N ALA A 233 2.11 7.60 13.43
CA ALA A 233 2.58 6.29 13.92
C ALA A 233 3.00 5.31 12.83
N SER A 234 2.43 5.41 11.61
CA SER A 234 2.64 4.49 10.48
C SER A 234 3.86 4.83 9.65
N ASP A 235 4.40 3.86 8.90
CA ASP A 235 5.46 4.08 7.88
C ASP A 235 4.86 4.30 6.48
N GLY A 236 3.65 3.80 6.23
CA GLY A 236 2.86 3.99 5.02
C GLY A 236 1.37 3.83 5.28
N ILE A 237 0.54 4.17 4.31
CA ILE A 237 -0.92 4.09 4.40
C ILE A 237 -1.46 3.31 3.19
N MET A 238 -2.53 2.54 3.42
CA MET A 238 -3.39 1.99 2.36
C MET A 238 -4.80 2.57 2.51
N VAL A 239 -5.29 3.20 1.47
CA VAL A 239 -6.70 3.60 1.38
C VAL A 239 -7.48 2.40 0.87
N ALA A 240 -8.11 1.65 1.78
CA ALA A 240 -8.85 0.43 1.49
C ALA A 240 -10.31 0.76 1.16
N ARG A 241 -10.55 1.17 -0.10
CA ARG A 241 -11.83 1.74 -0.56
C ARG A 241 -13.00 0.76 -0.47
N GLY A 242 -12.75 -0.53 -0.67
CA GLY A 242 -13.78 -1.57 -0.57
C GLY A 242 -14.42 -1.56 0.80
N ASP A 243 -13.64 -1.77 1.85
CA ASP A 243 -14.12 -1.80 3.23
C ASP A 243 -14.63 -0.41 3.67
N LEU A 244 -13.93 0.65 3.30
CA LEU A 244 -14.34 2.03 3.63
C LEU A 244 -15.69 2.40 2.98
N GLY A 245 -15.97 1.90 1.75
CA GLY A 245 -17.23 2.13 1.04
C GLY A 245 -18.40 1.28 1.58
N VAL A 246 -18.11 0.23 2.35
CA VAL A 246 -19.13 -0.49 3.14
C VAL A 246 -19.49 0.32 4.39
N GLU A 247 -18.51 0.88 5.06
CA GLU A 247 -18.67 1.58 6.34
C GLU A 247 -19.17 3.03 6.19
N LEU A 248 -18.90 3.68 5.04
CA LEU A 248 -19.30 5.05 4.74
C LEU A 248 -20.21 5.11 3.50
N PRO A 249 -21.01 6.17 3.35
CA PRO A 249 -21.70 6.42 2.08
C PRO A 249 -20.68 6.44 0.93
N VAL A 250 -20.95 5.66 -0.12
CA VAL A 250 -20.00 5.44 -1.23
C VAL A 250 -19.51 6.75 -1.86
N GLN A 251 -20.36 7.76 -1.94
CA GLN A 251 -20.02 9.10 -2.46
C GLN A 251 -19.06 9.88 -1.56
N ALA A 252 -18.84 9.47 -0.32
CA ALA A 252 -17.88 10.09 0.60
C ALA A 252 -16.44 9.57 0.39
N VAL A 253 -16.28 8.39 -0.22
CA VAL A 253 -14.97 7.75 -0.39
C VAL A 253 -14.01 8.55 -1.28
N PRO A 254 -14.40 9.05 -2.48
CA PRO A 254 -13.46 9.77 -3.35
C PRO A 254 -12.86 11.04 -2.71
N PRO A 255 -13.63 11.95 -2.08
CA PRO A 255 -13.02 13.11 -1.41
C PRO A 255 -12.14 12.73 -0.20
N ILE A 256 -12.47 11.65 0.52
CA ILE A 256 -11.63 11.12 1.59
C ILE A 256 -10.31 10.62 1.00
N GLN A 257 -10.32 9.75 -0.01
CA GLN A 257 -9.13 9.25 -0.70
C GLN A 257 -8.19 10.40 -1.07
N LYS A 258 -8.69 11.40 -1.76
CA LYS A 258 -7.90 12.56 -2.20
C LYS A 258 -7.26 13.32 -1.03
N ARG A 259 -7.99 13.49 0.07
CA ARG A 259 -7.48 14.13 1.29
C ARG A 259 -6.36 13.30 1.94
N LEU A 260 -6.56 11.97 2.05
CA LEU A 260 -5.58 11.07 2.65
C LEU A 260 -4.29 11.02 1.83
N ILE A 261 -4.38 10.90 0.49
CA ILE A 261 -3.22 10.93 -0.41
C ILE A 261 -2.40 12.22 -0.21
N ARG A 262 -3.05 13.39 -0.18
CA ARG A 262 -2.38 14.68 0.05
C ARG A 262 -1.65 14.74 1.39
N LYS A 263 -2.28 14.24 2.47
CA LYS A 263 -1.67 14.21 3.80
C LYS A 263 -0.45 13.29 3.84
N CYS A 264 -0.52 12.10 3.24
CA CYS A 264 0.60 11.17 3.14
C CYS A 264 1.78 11.80 2.39
N ARG A 265 1.53 12.39 1.23
CA ARG A 265 2.56 13.10 0.45
C ARG A 265 3.20 14.23 1.25
N ALA A 266 2.42 15.05 1.95
CA ALA A 266 2.95 16.17 2.75
C ALA A 266 4.00 15.73 3.79
N VAL A 267 3.90 14.50 4.30
CA VAL A 267 4.82 13.96 5.31
C VAL A 267 5.84 12.97 4.74
N ALA A 268 5.87 12.77 3.41
CA ALA A 268 6.74 11.82 2.72
C ALA A 268 6.55 10.37 3.23
N LYS A 269 5.30 9.91 3.32
CA LYS A 269 4.96 8.51 3.60
C LYS A 269 4.22 7.94 2.40
N PRO A 270 4.59 6.74 1.90
CA PRO A 270 3.95 6.17 0.73
C PRO A 270 2.48 5.85 0.99
N VAL A 271 1.65 6.04 -0.03
CA VAL A 271 0.22 5.72 0.01
C VAL A 271 -0.17 4.81 -1.14
N VAL A 272 -0.84 3.70 -0.78
CA VAL A 272 -1.39 2.71 -1.71
C VAL A 272 -2.89 2.93 -1.84
N VAL A 273 -3.42 2.96 -3.06
CA VAL A 273 -4.86 2.94 -3.32
C VAL A 273 -5.28 1.51 -3.68
N ALA A 274 -6.25 0.98 -2.93
CA ALA A 274 -6.71 -0.42 -3.00
C ALA A 274 -8.20 -0.52 -2.60
N PRO A 275 -8.87 -1.65 -2.84
CA PRO A 275 -8.86 -2.55 -4.00
C PRO A 275 -9.91 -2.16 -5.05
N GLN A 276 -10.41 -3.13 -5.85
CA GLN A 276 -11.49 -2.99 -6.85
C GLN A 276 -11.17 -1.95 -7.92
N VAL A 277 -9.97 -2.08 -8.53
CA VAL A 277 -9.51 -1.14 -9.56
C VAL A 277 -9.77 -1.66 -10.97
N LEU A 278 -9.62 -2.99 -11.21
CA LEU A 278 -9.87 -3.66 -12.49
C LEU A 278 -10.67 -4.96 -12.25
N GLU A 279 -11.68 -4.92 -11.40
CA GLU A 279 -12.40 -6.10 -10.89
C GLU A 279 -13.00 -6.97 -12.01
N SER A 280 -13.48 -6.36 -13.10
CA SER A 280 -13.97 -7.11 -14.26
C SER A 280 -12.89 -7.99 -14.90
N MET A 281 -11.62 -7.66 -14.73
CA MET A 281 -10.51 -8.46 -15.26
C MET A 281 -10.24 -9.75 -14.48
N ILE A 282 -10.99 -10.04 -13.42
CA ILE A 282 -11.03 -11.38 -12.82
C ILE A 282 -11.52 -12.40 -13.85
N GLU A 283 -12.54 -12.04 -14.65
CA GLU A 283 -13.20 -12.93 -15.61
C GLU A 283 -13.06 -12.47 -17.07
N SER A 284 -12.62 -11.24 -17.30
CA SER A 284 -12.47 -10.62 -18.64
C SER A 284 -11.03 -10.22 -18.91
N PRO A 285 -10.51 -10.43 -20.14
CA PRO A 285 -9.18 -9.96 -20.53
C PRO A 285 -9.09 -8.43 -20.68
N MET A 286 -10.23 -7.73 -20.66
CA MET A 286 -10.32 -6.28 -20.83
C MET A 286 -11.15 -5.65 -19.72
N PRO A 287 -10.68 -4.52 -19.14
CA PRO A 287 -11.44 -3.80 -18.13
C PRO A 287 -12.59 -3.00 -18.70
N THR A 288 -13.49 -2.55 -17.87
CA THR A 288 -14.47 -1.52 -18.22
C THR A 288 -13.82 -0.14 -18.31
N ARG A 289 -14.47 0.79 -19.03
CA ARG A 289 -14.01 2.19 -19.11
C ARG A 289 -14.04 2.89 -17.74
N ALA A 290 -14.98 2.55 -16.89
CA ALA A 290 -15.09 3.10 -15.54
C ALA A 290 -13.88 2.70 -14.67
N GLU A 291 -13.45 1.45 -14.74
CA GLU A 291 -12.28 0.95 -14.03
C GLU A 291 -10.98 1.61 -14.50
N VAL A 292 -10.80 1.75 -15.82
CA VAL A 292 -9.65 2.49 -16.37
C VAL A 292 -9.63 3.94 -15.85
N SER A 293 -10.78 4.61 -15.82
CA SER A 293 -10.90 5.96 -15.28
C SER A 293 -10.60 6.02 -13.78
N ASP A 294 -10.96 5.01 -13.02
CA ASP A 294 -10.71 4.93 -11.58
C ASP A 294 -9.20 4.75 -11.28
N VAL A 295 -8.53 3.84 -12.00
CA VAL A 295 -7.06 3.71 -11.93
C VAL A 295 -6.38 5.03 -12.27
N ALA A 296 -6.78 5.66 -13.39
CA ALA A 296 -6.23 6.95 -13.82
C ALA A 296 -6.43 8.03 -12.75
N GLN A 297 -7.61 8.11 -12.14
CA GLN A 297 -7.92 9.08 -11.08
C GLN A 297 -7.01 8.91 -9.86
N ALA A 298 -6.79 7.68 -9.39
CA ALA A 298 -5.89 7.40 -8.27
C ALA A 298 -4.45 7.88 -8.57
N ILE A 299 -3.99 7.74 -9.81
CA ILE A 299 -2.68 8.19 -10.26
C ILE A 299 -2.62 9.72 -10.37
N TYR A 300 -3.62 10.37 -10.98
CA TYR A 300 -3.72 11.85 -11.05
C TYR A 300 -3.74 12.49 -9.66
N GLU A 301 -4.33 11.85 -8.66
CA GLU A 301 -4.32 12.31 -7.27
C GLU A 301 -2.94 12.22 -6.59
N GLY A 302 -1.99 11.52 -7.23
CA GLY A 302 -0.61 11.41 -6.78
C GLY A 302 -0.35 10.30 -5.79
N SER A 303 -1.07 9.17 -5.86
CA SER A 303 -0.74 7.96 -5.09
C SER A 303 0.67 7.46 -5.39
N ASP A 304 1.30 6.80 -4.42
CA ASP A 304 2.60 6.14 -4.64
C ASP A 304 2.43 4.81 -5.34
N ALA A 305 1.35 4.08 -5.03
CA ALA A 305 1.06 2.79 -5.63
C ALA A 305 -0.44 2.56 -5.81
N VAL A 306 -0.76 1.70 -6.78
CA VAL A 306 -2.10 1.14 -7.01
C VAL A 306 -2.03 -0.38 -6.87
N MET A 307 -3.07 -1.02 -6.36
CA MET A 307 -3.05 -2.43 -5.99
C MET A 307 -4.11 -3.25 -6.72
N LEU A 308 -3.69 -4.37 -7.30
CA LEU A 308 -4.53 -5.47 -7.77
C LEU A 308 -4.74 -6.50 -6.65
N SER A 309 -5.95 -6.99 -6.50
CA SER A 309 -6.34 -7.99 -5.49
C SER A 309 -6.68 -9.33 -6.14
N ALA A 310 -7.96 -9.62 -6.35
CA ALA A 310 -8.42 -10.88 -6.95
C ALA A 310 -7.99 -11.00 -8.42
N GLU A 311 -7.83 -9.89 -9.13
CA GLU A 311 -7.43 -9.84 -10.52
C GLU A 311 -6.11 -10.58 -10.78
N SER A 312 -5.14 -10.42 -9.89
CA SER A 312 -3.84 -11.10 -9.98
C SER A 312 -3.73 -12.37 -9.12
N ALA A 313 -4.59 -12.51 -8.08
CA ALA A 313 -4.52 -13.62 -7.12
C ALA A 313 -5.34 -14.85 -7.54
N ALA A 314 -6.50 -14.65 -8.15
CA ALA A 314 -7.47 -15.69 -8.47
C ALA A 314 -8.12 -15.52 -9.85
N GLY A 315 -7.85 -14.41 -10.55
CA GLY A 315 -8.42 -14.11 -11.86
C GLY A 315 -7.87 -15.01 -12.97
N GLN A 316 -8.60 -15.03 -14.08
CA GLN A 316 -8.22 -15.79 -15.27
C GLN A 316 -7.13 -15.09 -16.09
N TYR A 317 -6.91 -13.78 -15.87
CA TYR A 317 -6.02 -12.93 -16.68
C TYR A 317 -5.04 -12.12 -15.83
N PRO A 318 -4.25 -12.76 -14.94
CA PRO A 318 -3.40 -12.05 -13.98
C PRO A 318 -2.32 -11.18 -14.64
N LEU A 319 -1.71 -11.64 -15.72
CA LEU A 319 -0.68 -10.90 -16.45
C LEU A 319 -1.25 -9.70 -17.20
N GLU A 320 -2.41 -9.89 -17.84
CA GLU A 320 -3.12 -8.84 -18.56
C GLU A 320 -3.59 -7.73 -17.63
N ALA A 321 -4.03 -8.06 -16.42
CA ALA A 321 -4.40 -7.09 -15.39
C ALA A 321 -3.22 -6.19 -15.01
N VAL A 322 -2.03 -6.76 -14.77
CA VAL A 322 -0.82 -5.98 -14.48
C VAL A 322 -0.38 -5.15 -15.70
N ARG A 323 -0.40 -5.74 -16.91
CA ARG A 323 -0.07 -5.01 -18.15
C ARG A 323 -1.01 -3.82 -18.38
N THR A 324 -2.31 -4.02 -18.19
CA THR A 324 -3.32 -2.97 -18.32
C THR A 324 -3.07 -1.84 -17.32
N MET A 325 -2.88 -2.17 -16.06
CA MET A 325 -2.57 -1.18 -15.02
C MET A 325 -1.28 -0.41 -15.33
N ASN A 326 -0.24 -1.11 -15.82
CA ASN A 326 1.01 -0.48 -16.24
C ASN A 326 0.78 0.49 -17.43
N ALA A 327 0.00 0.08 -18.43
CA ALA A 327 -0.28 0.91 -19.61
C ALA A 327 -1.08 2.17 -19.22
N VAL A 328 -2.11 2.04 -18.35
CA VAL A 328 -2.87 3.19 -17.84
C VAL A 328 -1.95 4.16 -17.09
N ALA A 329 -1.06 3.63 -16.26
CA ALA A 329 -0.14 4.44 -15.49
C ALA A 329 0.86 5.21 -16.38
N GLU A 330 1.42 4.55 -17.39
CA GLU A 330 2.32 5.19 -18.36
C GLU A 330 1.61 6.30 -19.15
N GLU A 331 0.37 6.08 -19.55
CA GLU A 331 -0.40 7.06 -20.33
C GLU A 331 -0.75 8.29 -19.49
N VAL A 332 -1.22 8.08 -18.23
CA VAL A 332 -1.52 9.17 -17.31
C VAL A 332 -0.28 10.02 -17.02
N GLU A 333 0.87 9.39 -16.77
CA GLU A 333 2.10 10.12 -16.44
C GLU A 333 2.72 10.85 -17.63
N ARG A 334 2.34 10.50 -18.89
CA ARG A 334 2.70 11.24 -20.10
C ARG A 334 1.79 12.44 -20.35
N ASP A 335 0.58 12.45 -19.81
CA ASP A 335 -0.37 13.56 -20.00
C ASP A 335 0.17 14.83 -19.33
N PRO A 336 0.29 15.96 -20.03
CA PRO A 336 0.69 17.23 -19.45
C PRO A 336 -0.18 17.64 -18.24
N THR A 337 -1.49 17.33 -18.27
CA THR A 337 -2.42 17.61 -17.17
C THR A 337 -2.01 16.95 -15.87
N TYR A 338 -1.41 15.75 -15.92
CA TYR A 338 -0.87 15.10 -14.72
C TYR A 338 0.15 15.99 -14.01
N ARG A 339 1.06 16.59 -14.77
CA ARG A 339 2.08 17.47 -14.21
C ARG A 339 1.48 18.69 -13.55
N ASP A 340 0.50 19.33 -14.20
CA ASP A 340 -0.19 20.50 -13.65
C ASP A 340 -0.90 20.18 -12.33
N ILE A 341 -1.58 19.03 -12.25
CA ILE A 341 -2.26 18.58 -11.03
C ILE A 341 -1.25 18.32 -9.88
N ILE A 342 -0.13 17.65 -10.20
CA ILE A 342 0.93 17.36 -9.23
C ILE A 342 1.56 18.65 -8.69
N GLU A 343 1.82 19.66 -9.56
CA GLU A 343 2.31 20.97 -9.13
C GLU A 343 1.31 21.71 -8.25
N ALA A 344 0.05 21.78 -8.67
CA ALA A 344 -1.01 22.45 -7.90
C ALA A 344 -1.25 21.80 -6.52
N SER A 345 -0.92 20.52 -6.38
CA SER A 345 -1.06 19.76 -5.12
C SER A 345 0.22 19.69 -4.27
N ARG A 346 1.28 20.42 -4.66
CA ARG A 346 2.55 20.43 -3.96
C ARG A 346 2.42 21.06 -2.57
N SER A 347 2.96 20.38 -1.57
CA SER A 347 3.04 20.91 -0.20
C SER A 347 4.26 21.81 -0.05
N ALA A 348 4.15 22.84 0.81
CA ALA A 348 5.31 23.65 1.17
C ALA A 348 6.42 22.77 1.79
N ALA A 349 7.69 23.06 1.44
CA ALA A 349 8.82 22.40 2.05
C ALA A 349 8.83 22.62 3.57
N ARG A 350 9.14 21.57 4.35
CA ARG A 350 9.35 21.70 5.79
C ARG A 350 10.65 22.44 6.04
N SER A 351 10.79 23.06 7.20
CA SER A 351 11.95 23.90 7.55
C SER A 351 13.18 23.10 8.03
N THR A 352 13.49 21.96 7.39
CA THR A 352 14.69 21.19 7.71
C THR A 352 15.72 21.29 6.58
N THR A 353 17.02 21.16 6.92
CA THR A 353 18.11 21.15 5.93
C THR A 353 17.88 20.08 4.87
N ALA A 354 17.46 18.87 5.27
CA ALA A 354 17.17 17.78 4.34
C ALA A 354 16.05 18.13 3.36
N ASP A 355 14.96 18.77 3.81
CA ASP A 355 13.88 19.21 2.95
C ASP A 355 14.33 20.33 1.99
N GLY A 356 15.19 21.25 2.43
CA GLY A 356 15.79 22.27 1.58
C GLY A 356 16.67 21.67 0.46
N ILE A 357 17.53 20.71 0.79
CA ILE A 357 18.37 19.99 -0.19
C ILE A 357 17.52 19.24 -1.22
N VAL A 358 16.48 18.55 -0.77
CA VAL A 358 15.59 17.79 -1.65
C VAL A 358 14.80 18.73 -2.57
N ALA A 359 14.30 19.86 -2.06
CA ALA A 359 13.63 20.87 -2.87
C ALA A 359 14.57 21.49 -3.92
N ALA A 360 15.83 21.77 -3.54
CA ALA A 360 16.84 22.25 -4.48
C ALA A 360 17.19 21.20 -5.56
N ALA A 361 17.30 19.92 -5.19
CA ALA A 361 17.54 18.84 -6.14
C ALA A 361 16.44 18.77 -7.21
N ARG A 362 15.18 18.88 -6.77
CA ARG A 362 14.02 18.96 -7.68
C ARG A 362 14.10 20.21 -8.57
N GLU A 363 14.30 21.38 -8.00
CA GLU A 363 14.32 22.63 -8.76
C GLU A 363 15.40 22.62 -9.85
N ILE A 364 16.59 22.10 -9.54
CA ILE A 364 17.65 21.90 -10.55
C ILE A 364 17.17 20.97 -11.67
N ALA A 365 16.51 19.85 -11.33
CA ALA A 365 16.01 18.90 -12.32
C ALA A 365 14.86 19.47 -13.18
N GLU A 366 14.06 20.41 -12.65
CA GLU A 366 12.99 21.07 -13.40
C GLU A 366 13.51 22.16 -14.36
N THR A 367 14.60 22.84 -13.99
CA THR A 367 15.07 24.05 -14.70
C THR A 367 16.29 23.81 -15.56
N THR A 368 16.95 22.65 -15.46
CA THR A 368 18.16 22.30 -16.21
C THR A 368 18.03 20.94 -16.91
N ASP A 369 18.99 20.58 -17.78
CA ASP A 369 18.99 19.30 -18.52
C ASP A 369 19.55 18.13 -17.68
N ILE A 370 19.08 17.98 -16.44
CA ILE A 370 19.38 16.83 -15.60
C ILE A 370 18.52 15.63 -16.01
N LYS A 371 19.14 14.43 -16.08
CA LYS A 371 18.45 13.20 -16.51
C LYS A 371 18.00 12.31 -15.37
N ALA A 372 18.59 12.45 -14.18
CA ALA A 372 18.19 11.69 -12.98
C ALA A 372 18.58 12.39 -11.69
N ILE A 373 17.87 12.11 -10.60
CA ILE A 373 18.28 12.45 -9.24
C ILE A 373 18.74 11.16 -8.56
N CYS A 374 20.02 11.06 -8.25
CA CYS A 374 20.63 9.94 -7.54
C CYS A 374 20.69 10.24 -6.04
N VAL A 375 20.17 9.34 -5.23
CA VAL A 375 20.02 9.53 -3.79
C VAL A 375 20.76 8.45 -3.04
N PHE A 376 21.80 8.80 -2.28
CA PHE A 376 22.41 7.90 -1.31
C PHE A 376 21.65 8.00 0.02
N SER A 377 21.09 6.90 0.48
CA SER A 377 20.32 6.87 1.72
C SER A 377 20.49 5.56 2.47
N HIS A 378 20.93 5.61 3.71
CA HIS A 378 21.05 4.44 4.58
C HIS A 378 19.66 3.90 5.02
N SER A 379 18.81 4.79 5.51
CA SER A 379 17.47 4.47 6.00
C SER A 379 16.34 4.61 4.96
N GLY A 380 16.65 5.10 3.76
CA GLY A 380 15.64 5.40 2.74
C GLY A 380 14.99 6.77 2.87
N SER A 381 15.15 7.47 3.97
CA SER A 381 14.40 8.72 4.26
C SER A 381 14.60 9.81 3.21
N THR A 382 15.81 9.99 2.69
CA THR A 382 16.09 10.97 1.63
C THR A 382 15.38 10.61 0.32
N ALA A 383 15.37 9.32 -0.05
CA ALA A 383 14.72 8.85 -1.28
C ALA A 383 13.21 9.10 -1.23
N VAL A 384 12.56 8.79 -0.09
CA VAL A 384 11.12 9.04 0.09
C VAL A 384 10.80 10.55 0.09
N LYS A 385 11.69 11.39 0.62
CA LYS A 385 11.53 12.85 0.55
C LYS A 385 11.67 13.37 -0.88
N VAL A 386 12.61 12.85 -1.69
CA VAL A 386 12.70 13.20 -3.12
C VAL A 386 11.46 12.71 -3.86
N SER A 387 10.99 11.50 -3.56
CA SER A 387 9.73 10.96 -4.10
C SER A 387 8.54 11.87 -3.81
N ARG A 388 8.42 12.42 -2.60
CA ARG A 388 7.40 13.43 -2.23
C ARG A 388 7.34 14.61 -3.20
N GLU A 389 8.50 15.09 -3.63
CA GLU A 389 8.60 16.25 -4.52
C GLU A 389 8.15 15.95 -5.96
N ARG A 390 7.98 14.67 -6.34
CA ARG A 390 7.53 14.24 -7.67
C ARG A 390 8.34 14.91 -8.80
N PRO A 391 9.67 14.78 -8.84
CA PRO A 391 10.47 15.36 -9.92
C PRO A 391 10.08 14.77 -11.28
N ARG A 392 10.32 15.54 -12.36
CA ARG A 392 10.08 15.06 -13.74
C ARG A 392 11.07 14.00 -14.21
N VAL A 393 12.20 13.86 -13.51
CA VAL A 393 13.25 12.91 -13.84
C VAL A 393 13.21 11.71 -12.89
N PRO A 394 13.73 10.54 -13.30
CA PRO A 394 13.81 9.35 -12.44
C PRO A 394 14.60 9.59 -11.15
N ILE A 395 14.20 8.89 -10.09
CA ILE A 395 14.89 8.86 -8.81
C ILE A 395 15.63 7.53 -8.70
N ILE A 396 16.97 7.57 -8.64
CA ILE A 396 17.81 6.39 -8.44
C ILE A 396 18.22 6.35 -6.97
N ALA A 397 17.61 5.48 -6.20
CA ALA A 397 17.85 5.32 -4.78
C ALA A 397 18.93 4.25 -4.54
N LEU A 398 20.09 4.69 -4.06
CA LEU A 398 21.24 3.83 -3.79
C LEU A 398 21.37 3.62 -2.27
N THR A 399 21.48 2.37 -1.86
CA THR A 399 21.67 2.00 -0.45
C THR A 399 22.49 0.71 -0.34
N PRO A 400 23.33 0.56 0.69
CA PRO A 400 24.03 -0.69 0.95
C PRO A 400 23.16 -1.73 1.68
N ILE A 401 21.92 -1.35 2.07
CA ILE A 401 21.01 -2.17 2.87
C ILE A 401 19.89 -2.68 1.98
N THR A 402 19.87 -3.99 1.75
CA THR A 402 18.88 -4.65 0.89
C THR A 402 17.44 -4.42 1.37
N GLU A 403 17.19 -4.53 2.67
CA GLU A 403 15.88 -4.31 3.29
C GLU A 403 15.40 -2.87 3.07
N THR A 404 16.30 -1.91 3.15
CA THR A 404 15.98 -0.50 2.82
C THR A 404 15.61 -0.36 1.35
N ALA A 405 16.39 -0.94 0.44
CA ALA A 405 16.09 -0.91 -1.00
C ALA A 405 14.70 -1.51 -1.31
N ARG A 406 14.38 -2.66 -0.71
CA ARG A 406 13.07 -3.31 -0.84
C ARG A 406 11.93 -2.40 -0.34
N ARG A 407 12.07 -1.82 0.86
CA ARG A 407 11.04 -0.91 1.44
C ARG A 407 10.78 0.31 0.56
N ILE A 408 11.83 0.94 0.02
CA ILE A 408 11.70 2.12 -0.84
C ILE A 408 11.02 1.78 -2.18
N THR A 409 11.04 0.52 -2.62
CA THR A 409 10.38 0.10 -3.88
C THR A 409 8.90 0.48 -3.92
N LEU A 410 8.22 0.60 -2.78
CA LEU A 410 6.83 1.06 -2.70
C LEU A 410 6.66 2.57 -2.99
N SER A 411 7.74 3.35 -2.95
CA SER A 411 7.67 4.82 -3.11
C SER A 411 7.67 5.23 -4.58
N TRP A 412 6.85 6.19 -4.94
CA TRP A 412 6.72 6.73 -6.29
C TRP A 412 8.08 7.12 -6.89
N GLY A 413 8.31 6.79 -8.15
CA GLY A 413 9.48 7.20 -8.93
C GLY A 413 10.81 6.55 -8.52
N CYS A 414 10.89 5.86 -7.38
CA CYS A 414 12.14 5.28 -6.91
C CYS A 414 12.53 4.02 -7.71
N HIS A 415 13.70 4.09 -8.36
CA HIS A 415 14.43 2.94 -8.88
C HIS A 415 15.52 2.60 -7.86
N CYS A 416 15.39 1.45 -7.20
CA CYS A 416 16.26 1.06 -6.09
C CYS A 416 17.42 0.21 -6.57
N VAL A 417 18.63 0.56 -6.10
CA VAL A 417 19.88 -0.14 -6.41
C VAL A 417 20.60 -0.45 -5.10
N VAL A 418 20.89 -1.73 -4.88
CA VAL A 418 21.77 -2.14 -3.77
C VAL A 418 23.22 -1.92 -4.20
N THR A 419 23.97 -1.16 -3.42
CA THR A 419 25.35 -0.78 -3.73
C THR A 419 26.29 -1.12 -2.58
N GLN A 420 27.59 -1.00 -2.81
CA GLN A 420 28.57 -1.11 -1.73
C GLN A 420 28.52 0.11 -0.83
N THR A 421 28.94 -0.07 0.42
CA THR A 421 29.15 1.05 1.36
C THR A 421 30.21 2.00 0.83
N VAL A 422 29.94 3.29 0.88
CA VAL A 422 30.88 4.35 0.47
C VAL A 422 31.22 5.23 1.67
N GLU A 423 32.48 5.60 1.79
CA GLU A 423 33.01 6.44 2.89
C GLU A 423 33.21 7.89 2.48
N ARG A 424 33.36 8.15 1.19
CA ARG A 424 33.65 9.50 0.65
C ARG A 424 32.62 9.86 -0.42
N PHE A 425 32.15 11.10 -0.38
CA PHE A 425 31.14 11.60 -1.30
C PHE A 425 31.57 11.49 -2.78
N LYS A 426 32.83 11.65 -3.10
CA LYS A 426 33.34 11.48 -4.46
C LYS A 426 33.07 10.08 -5.02
N PHE A 427 33.27 9.03 -4.21
CA PHE A 427 32.96 7.64 -4.62
C PHE A 427 31.45 7.39 -4.68
N ALA A 428 30.67 8.05 -3.84
CA ALA A 428 29.21 8.01 -3.96
C ALA A 428 28.75 8.56 -5.33
N VAL A 429 29.33 9.67 -5.78
CA VAL A 429 29.03 10.25 -7.09
C VAL A 429 29.36 9.27 -8.23
N VAL A 430 30.53 8.63 -8.19
CA VAL A 430 30.93 7.63 -9.20
C VAL A 430 29.99 6.43 -9.19
N SER A 431 29.66 5.91 -8.01
CA SER A 431 28.74 4.79 -7.86
C SER A 431 27.33 5.14 -8.41
N ALA A 432 26.87 6.37 -8.15
CA ALA A 432 25.58 6.87 -8.67
C ALA A 432 25.57 6.92 -10.20
N VAL A 433 26.61 7.49 -10.80
CA VAL A 433 26.71 7.57 -12.27
C VAL A 433 26.80 6.18 -12.89
N ARG A 434 27.57 5.25 -12.30
CA ARG A 434 27.66 3.87 -12.78
C ARG A 434 26.32 3.15 -12.74
N ALA A 435 25.59 3.28 -11.64
CA ALA A 435 24.25 2.69 -11.49
C ALA A 435 23.28 3.27 -12.52
N ALA A 436 23.26 4.60 -12.68
CA ALA A 436 22.42 5.27 -13.66
C ALA A 436 22.69 4.82 -15.09
N LYS A 437 23.96 4.62 -15.46
CA LYS A 437 24.37 4.13 -16.79
C LYS A 437 24.02 2.64 -16.99
N ALA A 438 24.31 1.80 -16.00
CA ALA A 438 24.08 0.36 -16.08
C ALA A 438 22.58 0.03 -16.33
N ASP A 439 21.69 0.83 -15.74
CA ASP A 439 20.24 0.67 -15.90
C ASP A 439 19.65 1.51 -17.03
N GLY A 440 20.47 2.17 -17.86
CA GLY A 440 20.06 2.89 -19.07
C GLY A 440 19.28 4.19 -18.80
N PHE A 441 19.57 4.88 -17.71
CA PHE A 441 18.94 6.17 -17.41
C PHE A 441 19.70 7.36 -18.04
N VAL A 442 21.00 7.23 -18.24
CA VAL A 442 21.89 8.31 -18.70
C VAL A 442 22.95 7.82 -19.66
N ASP A 443 23.42 8.72 -20.51
CA ASP A 443 24.56 8.57 -21.40
C ASP A 443 25.77 9.37 -20.88
N LEU A 444 26.94 9.22 -21.54
CA LEU A 444 28.19 9.89 -21.11
C LEU A 444 28.11 11.43 -21.13
N SER A 445 27.33 12.01 -22.04
CA SER A 445 27.16 13.45 -22.17
C SER A 445 26.20 14.07 -21.18
N ASP A 446 25.45 13.23 -20.44
CA ASP A 446 24.40 13.68 -19.55
C ASP A 446 24.93 14.14 -18.18
N HIS A 447 24.04 14.75 -17.40
CA HIS A 447 24.31 15.16 -16.04
C HIS A 447 23.23 14.61 -15.09
N VAL A 448 23.63 14.35 -13.85
CA VAL A 448 22.74 13.91 -12.75
C VAL A 448 22.91 14.82 -11.54
N VAL A 449 21.85 14.92 -10.74
CA VAL A 449 21.96 15.44 -9.37
C VAL A 449 22.26 14.28 -8.43
N VAL A 450 23.27 14.42 -7.59
CA VAL A 450 23.61 13.45 -6.53
C VAL A 450 23.41 14.11 -5.17
N THR A 451 22.62 13.48 -4.30
CA THR A 451 22.39 13.94 -2.93
C THR A 451 22.70 12.83 -1.92
N ALA A 452 23.26 13.23 -0.79
CA ALA A 452 23.63 12.34 0.30
C ALA A 452 23.64 13.05 1.66
N GLY A 453 23.69 12.27 2.72
CA GLY A 453 24.05 12.73 4.06
C GLY A 453 25.53 12.45 4.35
N VAL A 454 26.27 13.46 4.77
CA VAL A 454 27.67 13.33 5.20
C VAL A 454 27.78 13.85 6.63
N PRO A 455 28.32 13.09 7.59
CA PRO A 455 28.92 11.75 7.45
C PRO A 455 27.93 10.69 6.96
N PHE A 456 28.43 9.71 6.19
CA PHE A 456 27.61 8.60 5.74
C PHE A 456 27.14 7.75 6.92
N ASN A 457 26.07 6.96 6.72
CA ASN A 457 25.46 6.05 7.70
C ASN A 457 24.83 6.76 8.92
N VAL A 458 24.64 8.07 8.87
CA VAL A 458 23.84 8.82 9.85
C VAL A 458 22.47 9.11 9.27
N SER A 459 21.44 8.53 9.87
CA SER A 459 20.06 8.72 9.39
C SER A 459 19.62 10.19 9.52
N GLY A 460 18.95 10.70 8.48
CA GLY A 460 18.41 12.08 8.46
C GLY A 460 19.44 13.18 8.20
N SER A 461 20.71 12.87 7.93
CA SER A 461 21.82 13.80 7.74
C SER A 461 21.93 14.42 6.35
N THR A 462 20.92 14.31 5.47
CA THR A 462 20.97 14.84 4.10
C THR A 462 21.39 16.32 4.10
N ASN A 463 22.61 16.62 3.62
CA ASN A 463 23.20 17.94 3.70
C ASN A 463 24.08 18.31 2.49
N ILE A 464 24.24 17.39 1.51
CA ILE A 464 25.03 17.61 0.30
C ILE A 464 24.18 17.37 -0.94
N LEU A 465 24.36 18.27 -1.92
CA LEU A 465 23.87 18.15 -3.28
C LEU A 465 25.00 18.52 -4.24
N ARG A 466 25.16 17.73 -5.31
CA ARG A 466 26.11 18.00 -6.40
C ARG A 466 25.48 17.68 -7.75
N VAL A 467 25.61 18.59 -8.71
CA VAL A 467 25.43 18.28 -10.14
C VAL A 467 26.73 17.62 -10.63
N ALA A 468 26.62 16.45 -11.25
CA ALA A 468 27.75 15.68 -11.70
C ALA A 468 27.58 15.26 -13.17
N PRO A 469 28.67 15.33 -13.99
CA PRO A 469 28.67 14.76 -15.33
C PRO A 469 28.64 13.22 -15.24
N CYS A 470 28.07 12.59 -16.26
CA CYS A 470 28.04 11.12 -16.37
C CYS A 470 29.32 10.52 -16.97
N ASP A 471 30.26 11.35 -17.41
CA ASP A 471 31.64 10.93 -17.73
C ASP A 471 32.46 10.91 -16.43
N GLU A 472 32.86 9.72 -15.98
CA GLU A 472 33.64 9.54 -14.74
C GLU A 472 34.97 10.28 -14.75
N ARG A 473 35.63 10.44 -15.93
CA ARG A 473 36.87 11.16 -16.09
C ARG A 473 36.76 12.62 -15.63
N LEU A 474 35.62 13.24 -15.88
CA LEU A 474 35.34 14.62 -15.48
C LEU A 474 35.00 14.76 -13.99
N ILE A 475 34.59 13.66 -13.31
CA ILE A 475 34.33 13.65 -11.87
C ILE A 475 35.62 13.79 -11.08
N PHE A 476 36.73 13.21 -11.58
CA PHE A 476 38.02 13.19 -10.91
C PHE A 476 38.84 14.47 -11.15
N GLY A 477 38.42 15.36 -12.06
CA GLY A 477 39.20 16.52 -12.51
C GLY A 477 40.30 16.11 -13.49
N ALA A 478 40.87 17.08 -14.21
CA ALA A 478 41.90 16.87 -15.22
C ALA A 478 43.30 16.55 -14.63
N GLU A 479 43.37 15.88 -13.48
CA GLU A 479 44.62 15.42 -12.84
C GLU A 479 44.81 13.90 -13.01
N ALA A 480 44.40 13.36 -14.12
CA ALA A 480 44.71 11.99 -14.51
C ALA A 480 45.40 12.02 -15.90
N ASP A 481 46.51 12.72 -15.98
CA ASP A 481 47.55 12.51 -16.99
C ASP A 481 48.77 11.84 -16.35
#